data_c577db35dd09fbca3ba7876f0c779ad3
#
_entry.id   c577db35dd09fbca3ba7876f0c779ad3
#
_cell.length_a   1.000
_cell.length_b   1.000
_cell.length_c   1.000
_cell.angle_alpha   90.00
_cell.angle_beta   90.00
_cell.angle_gamma   90.00
#
_symmetry.space_group_name_H-M   'P 1'
#
loop_
_entity.id
_entity.type
_entity.pdbx_description
1 polymer ?
#
loop_
_entity_poly.entity_id
_entity_poly.type
_entity_poly.pdbx_seq_one_letter_code
_entity_poly.pdbx_strand_id
1 'polypeptide(L)'
;MKFGLFIAFAFPLFALDGVVVNVTTGKPQAGVAINLVQPSQNGMNQLGATTSGAQGDFKIDKQIPPGPGLIQATYQGTTYNMIITPGTPTTGVQVQVYDSTKKAGVAKTLEHLILIEPGPDNIKISETFVLGNESKATFNDPAKGSIQFYLPDSTGGKAQVVITAPGGMPIRRPPVKTPSAGIYKIDYPAIHFLRKGTQ
;
A
#
# COMPACT_ATOMS: atom_id res chain seq x y z
N MET A 1 -54.03 -29.50 17.30
CA MET A 1 -52.69 -29.38 16.73
C MET A 1 -52.36 -27.89 16.64
N LYS A 2 -51.40 -27.40 17.48
CA LYS A 2 -50.94 -26.00 17.45
C LYS A 2 -49.67 -25.96 16.62
N PHE A 3 -49.76 -25.36 15.43
CA PHE A 3 -48.59 -25.08 14.60
C PHE A 3 -47.83 -23.86 15.18
N GLY A 4 -46.66 -24.09 15.75
CA GLY A 4 -45.78 -23.04 16.17
C GLY A 4 -45.06 -22.46 14.96
N LEU A 5 -45.26 -21.17 14.69
CA LEU A 5 -44.54 -20.42 13.65
C LEU A 5 -43.13 -20.11 14.18
N PHE A 6 -42.11 -20.82 13.67
CA PHE A 6 -40.70 -20.50 13.93
C PHE A 6 -40.29 -19.32 13.05
N ILE A 7 -40.19 -18.14 13.63
CA ILE A 7 -39.59 -16.99 12.96
C ILE A 7 -38.06 -17.12 13.12
N ALA A 8 -37.40 -17.52 12.04
CA ALA A 8 -35.92 -17.49 11.97
C ALA A 8 -35.47 -16.01 11.87
N PHE A 9 -34.90 -15.48 12.94
CA PHE A 9 -34.19 -14.23 12.92
C PHE A 9 -32.87 -14.42 12.13
N ALA A 10 -32.83 -13.97 10.89
CA ALA A 10 -31.59 -13.84 10.16
C ALA A 10 -30.83 -12.64 10.75
N PHE A 11 -29.79 -12.91 11.53
CA PHE A 11 -28.83 -11.87 11.93
C PHE A 11 -28.11 -11.37 10.66
N PRO A 12 -27.99 -10.05 10.46
CA PRO A 12 -27.17 -9.54 9.36
C PRO A 12 -25.72 -10.00 9.59
N LEU A 13 -25.24 -10.90 8.74
CA LEU A 13 -23.80 -11.15 8.63
C LEU A 13 -23.18 -9.85 8.08
N PHE A 14 -22.41 -9.16 8.89
CA PHE A 14 -21.59 -8.06 8.44
C PHE A 14 -20.49 -8.63 7.55
N ALA A 15 -20.76 -8.71 6.26
CA ALA A 15 -19.79 -9.08 5.23
C ALA A 15 -19.13 -7.82 4.70
N LEU A 16 -17.85 -7.91 4.37
CA LEU A 16 -17.18 -6.93 3.54
C LEU A 16 -17.35 -7.37 2.09
N ASP A 17 -18.01 -6.56 1.27
CA ASP A 17 -18.13 -6.81 -0.16
C ASP A 17 -17.87 -5.55 -1.00
N GLY A 18 -17.54 -5.76 -2.25
CA GLY A 18 -17.26 -4.64 -3.16
C GLY A 18 -16.75 -5.07 -4.53
N VAL A 19 -16.16 -4.10 -5.21
CA VAL A 19 -15.59 -4.28 -6.55
C VAL A 19 -14.18 -3.69 -6.60
N VAL A 20 -13.26 -4.43 -7.21
CA VAL A 20 -11.92 -3.93 -7.56
C VAL A 20 -11.99 -3.26 -8.94
N VAL A 21 -11.56 -2.02 -9.02
CA VAL A 21 -11.49 -1.25 -10.26
C VAL A 21 -10.03 -0.95 -10.62
N ASN A 22 -9.64 -1.30 -11.82
CA ASN A 22 -8.34 -0.92 -12.37
C ASN A 22 -8.45 0.50 -12.96
N VAL A 23 -7.85 1.47 -12.30
CA VAL A 23 -7.92 2.89 -12.69
C VAL A 23 -7.18 3.17 -14.00
N THR A 24 -6.16 2.36 -14.33
CA THR A 24 -5.43 2.48 -15.60
C THR A 24 -6.35 2.21 -16.79
N THR A 25 -7.17 1.19 -16.69
CA THR A 25 -8.07 0.75 -17.77
C THR A 25 -9.49 1.30 -17.65
N GLY A 26 -9.88 1.77 -16.46
CA GLY A 26 -11.24 2.17 -16.12
C GLY A 26 -12.24 1.01 -15.99
N LYS A 27 -11.76 -0.23 -15.87
CA LYS A 27 -12.59 -1.45 -15.88
C LYS A 27 -12.48 -2.20 -14.54
N PRO A 28 -13.48 -3.03 -14.20
CA PRO A 28 -13.34 -4.01 -13.12
C PRO A 28 -12.12 -4.91 -13.32
N GLN A 29 -11.44 -5.28 -12.23
CA GLN A 29 -10.22 -6.08 -12.27
C GLN A 29 -10.39 -7.41 -11.57
N ALA A 30 -10.28 -8.48 -12.32
CA ALA A 30 -10.25 -9.85 -11.80
C ALA A 30 -8.87 -10.25 -11.28
N GLY A 31 -8.82 -11.28 -10.42
CA GLY A 31 -7.58 -11.92 -9.98
C GLY A 31 -6.75 -11.10 -8.99
N VAL A 32 -7.33 -10.09 -8.35
CA VAL A 32 -6.67 -9.30 -7.31
C VAL A 32 -6.80 -10.01 -5.98
N ALA A 33 -5.67 -10.27 -5.31
CA ALA A 33 -5.67 -10.82 -3.96
C ALA A 33 -6.06 -9.73 -2.95
N ILE A 34 -7.09 -9.99 -2.13
CA ILE A 34 -7.63 -9.04 -1.18
C ILE A 34 -7.52 -9.61 0.22
N ASN A 35 -6.87 -8.89 1.12
CA ASN A 35 -6.77 -9.22 2.53
C ASN A 35 -7.44 -8.14 3.36
N LEU A 36 -8.27 -8.55 4.31
CA LEU A 36 -8.78 -7.71 5.37
C LEU A 36 -7.92 -7.91 6.60
N VAL A 37 -7.27 -6.86 7.05
CA VAL A 37 -6.38 -6.90 8.23
C VAL A 37 -6.75 -5.82 9.22
N GLN A 38 -6.40 -6.02 10.49
CA GLN A 38 -6.62 -5.05 11.56
C GLN A 38 -5.37 -4.92 12.43
N PRO A 39 -4.98 -3.71 12.83
CA PRO A 39 -3.91 -3.51 13.80
C PRO A 39 -4.24 -4.20 15.13
N SER A 40 -3.26 -4.87 15.71
CA SER A 40 -3.34 -5.50 17.02
C SER A 40 -2.05 -5.24 17.82
N GLN A 41 -2.03 -5.61 19.09
CA GLN A 41 -0.83 -5.45 19.94
C GLN A 41 0.39 -6.23 19.39
N ASN A 42 0.15 -7.33 18.67
CA ASN A 42 1.18 -8.20 18.10
C ASN A 42 1.44 -7.94 16.60
N GLY A 43 0.99 -6.80 16.06
CA GLY A 43 1.13 -6.44 14.64
C GLY A 43 -0.21 -6.45 13.90
N MET A 44 -0.18 -6.80 12.61
CA MET A 44 -1.38 -6.86 11.76
C MET A 44 -2.03 -8.24 11.86
N ASN A 45 -3.29 -8.29 12.35
CA ASN A 45 -4.08 -9.50 12.39
C ASN A 45 -4.91 -9.64 11.09
N GLN A 46 -4.76 -10.75 10.39
CA GLN A 46 -5.56 -11.04 9.19
C GLN A 46 -6.92 -11.59 9.61
N LEU A 47 -7.98 -10.87 9.25
CA LEU A 47 -9.37 -11.26 9.54
C LEU A 47 -9.95 -12.15 8.44
N GLY A 48 -9.57 -11.92 7.18
CA GLY A 48 -10.02 -12.71 6.05
C GLY A 48 -9.27 -12.38 4.77
N ALA A 49 -9.41 -13.26 3.78
CA ALA A 49 -8.80 -13.10 2.46
C ALA A 49 -9.74 -13.65 1.38
N THR A 50 -9.64 -13.06 0.19
CA THR A 50 -10.35 -13.50 -1.01
C THR A 50 -9.61 -13.06 -2.26
N THR A 51 -10.12 -13.42 -3.43
CA THR A 51 -9.62 -12.96 -4.73
C THR A 51 -10.79 -12.40 -5.53
N SER A 52 -10.61 -11.29 -6.24
CA SER A 52 -11.67 -10.70 -7.05
C SER A 52 -12.07 -11.60 -8.22
N GLY A 53 -13.38 -11.74 -8.43
CA GLY A 53 -14.00 -12.50 -9.51
C GLY A 53 -13.89 -11.82 -10.90
N ALA A 54 -14.51 -12.42 -11.90
CA ALA A 54 -14.43 -11.97 -13.30
C ALA A 54 -14.95 -10.53 -13.52
N GLN A 55 -15.90 -10.09 -12.72
CA GLN A 55 -16.46 -8.72 -12.74
C GLN A 55 -15.79 -7.80 -11.72
N GLY A 56 -14.63 -8.22 -11.17
CA GLY A 56 -13.92 -7.48 -10.12
C GLY A 56 -14.58 -7.59 -8.74
N ASP A 57 -15.67 -8.29 -8.62
CA ASP A 57 -16.43 -8.50 -7.39
C ASP A 57 -15.62 -9.26 -6.35
N PHE A 58 -15.80 -8.92 -5.08
CA PHE A 58 -15.20 -9.66 -3.97
C PHE A 58 -16.10 -9.67 -2.75
N LYS A 59 -15.95 -10.68 -1.92
CA LYS A 59 -16.66 -10.83 -0.65
C LYS A 59 -15.77 -11.50 0.40
N ILE A 60 -15.82 -10.98 1.62
CA ILE A 60 -15.20 -11.58 2.82
C ILE A 60 -16.28 -11.71 3.89
N ASP A 61 -16.72 -12.93 4.14
CA ASP A 61 -17.76 -13.24 5.12
C ASP A 61 -17.17 -13.29 6.54
N LYS A 62 -16.70 -12.14 7.01
CA LYS A 62 -16.12 -11.98 8.34
C LYS A 62 -16.61 -10.68 8.98
N GLN A 63 -16.95 -10.76 10.26
CA GLN A 63 -17.24 -9.58 11.05
C GLN A 63 -15.95 -8.80 11.28
N ILE A 64 -16.00 -7.49 11.04
CA ILE A 64 -14.90 -6.58 11.35
C ILE A 64 -15.06 -6.18 12.82
N PRO A 65 -14.11 -6.51 13.70
CA PRO A 65 -14.16 -6.07 15.09
C PRO A 65 -14.15 -4.54 15.19
N PRO A 66 -14.65 -3.96 16.31
CA PRO A 66 -14.58 -2.51 16.52
C PRO A 66 -13.14 -1.99 16.38
N GLY A 67 -12.98 -0.88 15.67
CA GLY A 67 -11.69 -0.26 15.41
C GLY A 67 -11.39 -0.08 13.92
N PRO A 68 -10.26 0.54 13.58
CA PRO A 68 -9.85 0.72 12.19
C PRO A 68 -9.42 -0.61 11.59
N GLY A 69 -9.88 -0.88 10.37
CA GLY A 69 -9.45 -1.99 9.52
C GLY A 69 -8.70 -1.49 8.29
N LEU A 70 -8.04 -2.39 7.59
CA LEU A 70 -7.31 -2.11 6.36
C LEU A 70 -7.62 -3.19 5.33
N ILE A 71 -8.11 -2.78 4.17
CA ILE A 71 -8.17 -3.62 2.97
C ILE A 71 -6.83 -3.49 2.26
N GLN A 72 -6.19 -4.61 1.99
CA GLN A 72 -4.96 -4.70 1.21
C GLN A 72 -5.25 -5.44 -0.08
N ALA A 73 -5.19 -4.75 -1.21
CA ALA A 73 -5.36 -5.34 -2.54
C ALA A 73 -4.00 -5.47 -3.22
N THR A 74 -3.59 -6.70 -3.51
CA THR A 74 -2.30 -6.96 -4.17
C THR A 74 -2.53 -7.28 -5.65
N TYR A 75 -1.96 -6.45 -6.51
CA TYR A 75 -2.05 -6.56 -7.96
C TYR A 75 -0.71 -6.23 -8.62
N GLN A 76 -0.26 -7.06 -9.54
CA GLN A 76 1.02 -6.90 -10.28
C GLN A 76 2.22 -6.52 -9.38
N GLY A 77 2.35 -7.20 -8.23
CA GLY A 77 3.45 -6.98 -7.28
C GLY A 77 3.36 -5.72 -6.42
N THR A 78 2.24 -4.99 -6.48
CA THR A 78 1.98 -3.81 -5.67
C THR A 78 0.80 -4.04 -4.73
N THR A 79 0.93 -3.62 -3.48
CA THR A 79 -0.17 -3.66 -2.50
C THR A 79 -0.75 -2.26 -2.32
N TYR A 80 -2.03 -2.14 -2.61
CA TYR A 80 -2.85 -0.94 -2.43
C TYR A 80 -3.62 -1.06 -1.13
N ASN A 81 -3.58 -0.01 -0.32
CA ASN A 81 -4.20 0.00 1.00
C ASN A 81 -5.41 0.94 1.02
N MET A 82 -6.51 0.47 1.62
CA MET A 82 -7.70 1.27 1.89
C MET A 82 -8.08 1.13 3.36
N ILE A 83 -8.10 2.24 4.08
CA ILE A 83 -8.47 2.27 5.49
C ILE A 83 -10.00 2.21 5.61
N ILE A 84 -10.49 1.33 6.48
CA ILE A 84 -11.87 1.26 6.92
C ILE A 84 -11.91 1.78 8.35
N THR A 85 -12.62 2.89 8.56
CA THR A 85 -12.88 3.43 9.90
C THR A 85 -14.24 2.98 10.42
N PRO A 86 -14.47 2.98 11.73
CA PRO A 86 -15.80 2.75 12.27
C PRO A 86 -16.83 3.68 11.63
N GLY A 87 -17.96 3.12 11.16
CA GLY A 87 -18.99 3.85 10.42
C GLY A 87 -18.79 3.92 8.90
N THR A 88 -17.65 3.48 8.36
CA THR A 88 -17.49 3.31 6.91
C THR A 88 -18.37 2.16 6.42
N PRO A 89 -19.14 2.34 5.32
CA PRO A 89 -19.88 1.24 4.71
C PRO A 89 -18.95 0.08 4.36
N THR A 90 -19.34 -1.14 4.73
CA THR A 90 -18.60 -2.37 4.40
C THR A 90 -19.19 -3.11 3.20
N THR A 91 -20.27 -2.59 2.62
CA THR A 91 -20.93 -3.11 1.43
C THR A 91 -20.73 -2.16 0.26
N GLY A 92 -20.56 -2.71 -0.95
CA GLY A 92 -20.34 -1.93 -2.17
C GLY A 92 -19.03 -1.15 -2.17
N VAL A 93 -18.01 -1.63 -1.47
CA VAL A 93 -16.71 -0.95 -1.35
C VAL A 93 -15.98 -0.98 -2.69
N GLN A 94 -15.48 0.17 -3.14
CA GLN A 94 -14.66 0.27 -4.33
C GLN A 94 -13.17 0.31 -3.98
N VAL A 95 -12.44 -0.75 -4.36
CA VAL A 95 -10.99 -0.84 -4.18
C VAL A 95 -10.30 -0.52 -5.51
N GLN A 96 -9.35 0.40 -5.48
CA GLN A 96 -8.62 0.84 -6.67
C GLN A 96 -7.26 0.16 -6.77
N VAL A 97 -6.95 -0.35 -7.96
CA VAL A 97 -5.63 -0.87 -8.34
C VAL A 97 -5.18 -0.22 -9.66
N TYR A 98 -3.91 -0.31 -9.97
CA TYR A 98 -3.30 0.28 -11.16
C TYR A 98 -2.39 -0.72 -11.84
N ASP A 99 -2.31 -0.68 -13.17
CA ASP A 99 -1.33 -1.46 -13.91
C ASP A 99 0.09 -1.01 -13.55
N SER A 100 1.00 -1.97 -13.42
CA SER A 100 2.41 -1.69 -13.18
C SER A 100 3.14 -1.33 -14.46
N THR A 101 4.07 -0.38 -14.38
CA THR A 101 4.94 0.02 -15.48
C THR A 101 6.37 0.23 -15.01
N LYS A 102 7.34 -0.09 -15.89
CA LYS A 102 8.77 0.23 -15.70
C LYS A 102 9.21 1.47 -16.50
N LYS A 103 8.24 2.18 -17.10
CA LYS A 103 8.54 3.35 -17.96
C LYS A 103 9.18 4.45 -17.12
N ALA A 104 10.36 4.89 -17.54
CA ALA A 104 11.07 6.00 -16.91
C ALA A 104 10.24 7.30 -16.94
N GLY A 105 10.35 8.10 -15.87
CA GLY A 105 9.65 9.38 -15.76
C GLY A 105 8.19 9.28 -15.28
N VAL A 106 7.65 8.08 -15.06
CA VAL A 106 6.33 7.90 -14.43
C VAL A 106 6.38 8.29 -12.95
N ALA A 107 7.40 7.84 -12.23
CA ALA A 107 7.71 8.35 -10.91
C ALA A 107 8.79 9.43 -11.04
N LYS A 108 8.59 10.57 -10.35
CA LYS A 108 9.50 11.71 -10.35
C LYS A 108 9.82 12.10 -8.91
N THR A 109 11.09 12.45 -8.66
CA THR A 109 11.46 13.10 -7.40
C THR A 109 10.97 14.55 -7.47
N LEU A 110 10.06 14.91 -6.59
CA LEU A 110 9.50 16.26 -6.45
C LEU A 110 10.36 17.11 -5.51
N GLU A 111 10.84 16.50 -4.44
CA GLU A 111 11.67 17.15 -3.44
C GLU A 111 12.79 16.19 -3.02
N HIS A 112 13.98 16.70 -2.80
CA HIS A 112 15.11 16.02 -2.20
C HIS A 112 15.75 16.96 -1.18
N LEU A 113 15.64 16.62 0.08
CA LEU A 113 16.21 17.37 1.19
C LEU A 113 17.34 16.55 1.83
N ILE A 114 18.48 17.18 2.03
CA ILE A 114 19.62 16.62 2.75
C ILE A 114 19.88 17.47 3.98
N LEU A 115 19.80 16.85 5.15
CA LEU A 115 20.17 17.47 6.41
C LEU A 115 21.46 16.82 6.92
N ILE A 116 22.46 17.66 7.20
CA ILE A 116 23.76 17.24 7.74
C ILE A 116 23.91 17.78 9.15
N GLU A 117 24.05 16.89 10.10
CA GLU A 117 24.19 17.21 11.53
C GLU A 117 25.58 16.73 12.01
N PRO A 118 26.56 17.65 12.16
CA PRO A 118 27.87 17.29 12.70
C PRO A 118 27.77 16.98 14.19
N GLY A 119 28.39 15.87 14.61
CA GLY A 119 28.57 15.46 15.99
C GLY A 119 30.06 15.48 16.38
N PRO A 120 30.41 15.20 17.64
CA PRO A 120 31.80 15.19 18.13
C PRO A 120 32.69 14.21 17.34
N ASP A 121 32.18 12.99 17.07
CA ASP A 121 32.96 11.90 16.46
C ASP A 121 32.35 11.39 15.15
N ASN A 122 31.21 11.95 14.73
CA ASN A 122 30.50 11.49 13.54
C ASN A 122 29.70 12.61 12.89
N ILE A 123 29.25 12.35 11.66
CA ILE A 123 28.29 13.18 10.95
C ILE A 123 27.06 12.34 10.71
N LYS A 124 25.91 12.86 11.11
CA LYS A 124 24.61 12.26 10.78
C LYS A 124 24.06 12.92 9.53
N ILE A 125 23.73 12.12 8.53
CA ILE A 125 23.11 12.56 7.30
C ILE A 125 21.70 12.00 7.22
N SER A 126 20.72 12.85 7.03
CA SER A 126 19.33 12.49 6.83
C SER A 126 18.88 12.97 5.46
N GLU A 127 18.45 12.04 4.59
CA GLU A 127 17.94 12.36 3.26
C GLU A 127 16.45 12.05 3.18
N THR A 128 15.67 12.99 2.66
CA THR A 128 14.24 12.85 2.43
C THR A 128 13.94 13.03 0.95
N PHE A 129 13.30 12.04 0.36
CA PHE A 129 12.81 12.07 -1.01
C PHE A 129 11.30 12.10 -1.02
N VAL A 130 10.70 13.05 -1.72
CA VAL A 130 9.28 13.06 -2.03
C VAL A 130 9.10 12.63 -3.47
N LEU A 131 8.45 11.49 -3.66
CA LEU A 131 8.13 10.97 -4.99
C LEU A 131 6.71 11.37 -5.40
N GLY A 132 6.53 11.83 -6.62
CA GLY A 132 5.25 12.03 -7.26
C GLY A 132 5.04 11.04 -8.40
N ASN A 133 3.81 10.57 -8.53
CA ASN A 133 3.34 9.80 -9.67
C ASN A 133 1.92 10.26 -10.04
N GLU A 134 1.82 11.10 -11.05
CA GLU A 134 0.55 11.66 -11.52
C GLU A 134 -0.09 10.81 -12.64
N SER A 135 0.59 9.74 -13.04
CA SER A 135 0.09 8.85 -14.08
C SER A 135 -0.99 7.90 -13.55
N LYS A 136 -1.79 7.36 -14.46
CA LYS A 136 -2.75 6.30 -14.14
C LYS A 136 -2.10 4.91 -14.10
N ALA A 137 -0.82 4.82 -13.72
CA ALA A 137 -0.09 3.56 -13.60
C ALA A 137 0.84 3.60 -12.38
N THR A 138 1.14 2.48 -11.79
CA THR A 138 2.11 2.36 -10.71
C THR A 138 3.50 2.11 -11.29
N PHE A 139 4.48 2.94 -10.92
CA PHE A 139 5.86 2.64 -11.25
C PHE A 139 6.37 1.51 -10.35
N ASN A 140 6.76 0.40 -10.97
CA ASN A 140 7.30 -0.76 -10.27
C ASN A 140 8.40 -1.41 -11.10
N ASP A 141 9.67 -1.08 -10.84
CA ASP A 141 10.83 -1.68 -11.45
C ASP A 141 11.75 -2.28 -10.37
N PRO A 142 11.56 -3.55 -10.00
CA PRO A 142 12.40 -4.20 -8.98
C PRO A 142 13.89 -4.24 -9.33
N ALA A 143 14.26 -4.16 -10.63
CA ALA A 143 15.65 -4.15 -11.04
C ALA A 143 16.33 -2.82 -10.70
N LYS A 144 15.67 -1.69 -10.95
CA LYS A 144 16.22 -0.34 -10.73
C LYS A 144 15.82 0.27 -9.38
N GLY A 145 14.67 -0.17 -8.81
CA GLY A 145 14.05 0.48 -7.67
C GLY A 145 13.36 1.80 -8.03
N SER A 146 12.66 2.38 -7.08
CA SER A 146 12.00 3.69 -7.23
C SER A 146 12.94 4.87 -6.97
N ILE A 147 13.96 4.66 -6.14
CA ILE A 147 15.03 5.62 -5.83
C ILE A 147 16.36 4.89 -5.84
N GLN A 148 17.39 5.57 -6.31
CA GLN A 148 18.78 5.19 -6.11
C GLN A 148 19.51 6.33 -5.39
N PHE A 149 20.42 5.99 -4.48
CA PHE A 149 21.19 6.93 -3.71
C PHE A 149 22.59 6.38 -3.43
N TYR A 150 23.52 7.29 -3.19
CA TYR A 150 24.88 6.95 -2.81
C TYR A 150 24.98 6.75 -1.29
N LEU A 151 25.61 5.69 -0.87
CA LEU A 151 25.93 5.42 0.53
C LEU A 151 27.45 5.20 0.65
N PRO A 152 28.17 6.08 1.34
CA PRO A 152 29.62 5.96 1.50
C PRO A 152 30.03 4.65 2.19
N ASP A 153 31.18 4.11 1.81
CA ASP A 153 31.73 2.89 2.42
C ASP A 153 31.96 3.03 3.94
N SER A 154 32.23 4.27 4.39
CA SER A 154 32.35 4.58 5.83
C SER A 154 31.12 4.26 6.66
N THR A 155 29.94 4.15 6.04
CA THR A 155 28.71 3.75 6.71
C THR A 155 28.62 2.24 6.93
N GLY A 156 29.51 1.44 6.33
CA GLY A 156 29.44 -0.02 6.30
C GLY A 156 28.15 -0.55 5.67
N GLY A 157 27.53 0.21 4.75
CA GLY A 157 26.25 -0.11 4.13
C GLY A 157 25.04 0.04 5.05
N LYS A 158 25.21 0.66 6.21
CA LYS A 158 24.14 0.82 7.21
C LYS A 158 23.38 2.13 6.94
N ALA A 159 22.13 1.99 6.53
CA ALA A 159 21.17 3.09 6.48
C ALA A 159 19.83 2.62 7.01
N GLN A 160 19.11 3.50 7.70
CA GLN A 160 17.72 3.25 8.08
C GLN A 160 16.82 3.96 7.07
N VAL A 161 16.04 3.18 6.35
CA VAL A 161 15.10 3.72 5.38
C VAL A 161 13.68 3.49 5.88
N VAL A 162 12.91 4.57 5.89
CA VAL A 162 11.48 4.55 6.21
C VAL A 162 10.73 5.08 4.99
N ILE A 163 9.72 4.33 4.56
CA ILE A 163 8.87 4.69 3.43
C ILE A 163 7.47 4.92 3.95
N THR A 164 6.86 6.02 3.52
CA THR A 164 5.46 6.31 3.79
C THR A 164 4.72 6.48 2.48
N ALA A 165 3.84 5.53 2.17
CA ALA A 165 2.93 5.65 1.03
C ALA A 165 1.73 6.52 1.39
N PRO A 166 1.08 7.18 0.40
CA PRO A 166 -0.16 7.92 0.63
C PRO A 166 -1.22 7.03 1.30
N GLY A 167 -1.80 7.50 2.40
CA GLY A 167 -2.78 6.74 3.20
C GLY A 167 -2.22 5.48 3.89
N GLY A 168 -0.91 5.26 3.83
CA GLY A 168 -0.25 4.13 4.47
C GLY A 168 0.47 4.49 5.76
N MET A 169 0.85 3.47 6.51
CA MET A 169 1.72 3.61 7.68
C MET A 169 3.19 3.60 7.26
N PRO A 170 4.08 4.30 8.01
CA PRO A 170 5.52 4.21 7.78
C PRO A 170 6.01 2.77 7.90
N ILE A 171 6.77 2.31 6.93
CA ILE A 171 7.39 0.98 6.93
C ILE A 171 8.90 1.09 6.79
N ARG A 172 9.63 0.22 7.46
CA ARG A 172 11.07 0.10 7.31
C ARG A 172 11.39 -0.81 6.14
N ARG A 173 12.29 -0.37 5.26
CA ARG A 173 12.83 -1.16 4.15
C ARG A 173 14.35 -1.03 4.13
N PRO A 174 15.10 -2.14 4.19
CA PRO A 174 16.54 -2.08 4.02
C PRO A 174 16.87 -1.65 2.59
N PRO A 175 17.89 -0.80 2.39
CA PRO A 175 18.38 -0.51 1.06
C PRO A 175 19.01 -1.74 0.43
N VAL A 176 18.86 -1.89 -0.88
CA VAL A 176 19.40 -3.00 -1.65
C VAL A 176 20.62 -2.51 -2.44
N LYS A 177 21.76 -3.16 -2.27
CA LYS A 177 22.99 -2.86 -3.00
C LYS A 177 22.79 -3.11 -4.51
N THR A 178 23.25 -2.18 -5.34
CA THR A 178 23.28 -2.36 -6.80
C THR A 178 24.65 -2.91 -7.25
N PRO A 179 24.80 -3.33 -8.50
CA PRO A 179 26.10 -3.68 -9.06
C PRO A 179 27.12 -2.52 -9.09
N SER A 180 26.63 -1.28 -9.07
CA SER A 180 27.49 -0.08 -9.05
C SER A 180 28.00 0.17 -7.64
N ALA A 181 29.31 0.44 -7.49
CA ALA A 181 29.94 0.69 -6.20
C ALA A 181 29.31 1.88 -5.47
N GLY A 182 28.98 1.71 -4.19
CA GLY A 182 28.38 2.74 -3.35
C GLY A 182 26.93 3.10 -3.69
N ILE A 183 26.34 2.54 -4.75
CA ILE A 183 24.96 2.83 -5.12
C ILE A 183 24.00 1.81 -4.54
N TYR A 184 22.99 2.30 -3.84
CA TYR A 184 21.91 1.52 -3.27
C TYR A 184 20.58 1.95 -3.86
N LYS A 185 19.60 1.06 -3.83
CA LYS A 185 18.24 1.32 -4.31
C LYS A 185 17.21 0.99 -3.25
N ILE A 186 16.06 1.62 -3.38
CA ILE A 186 14.84 1.28 -2.65
C ILE A 186 13.90 0.56 -3.59
N ASP A 187 13.63 -0.70 -3.30
CA ASP A 187 12.66 -1.52 -4.02
C ASP A 187 11.28 -1.36 -3.37
N TYR A 188 10.56 -0.33 -3.79
CA TYR A 188 9.21 -0.05 -3.37
C TYR A 188 8.42 0.63 -4.50
N PRO A 189 7.22 0.13 -4.85
CA PRO A 189 6.43 0.71 -5.93
C PRO A 189 6.02 2.15 -5.65
N ALA A 190 6.14 3.05 -6.64
CA ALA A 190 5.61 4.41 -6.56
C ALA A 190 4.19 4.41 -7.13
N ILE A 191 3.19 4.31 -6.23
CA ILE A 191 1.77 4.33 -6.58
C ILE A 191 1.32 5.72 -7.03
N HIS A 192 0.19 5.78 -7.73
CA HIS A 192 -0.43 7.04 -8.13
C HIS A 192 -0.69 7.93 -6.91
N PHE A 193 -0.24 9.18 -6.97
CA PHE A 193 -0.48 10.18 -5.95
C PHE A 193 -0.59 11.57 -6.59
N LEU A 194 -1.78 12.15 -6.49
CA LEU A 194 -1.99 13.56 -6.80
C LEU A 194 -1.73 14.37 -5.52
N ARG A 195 -0.69 15.19 -5.53
CA ARG A 195 -0.55 16.24 -4.51
C ARG A 195 -1.74 17.17 -4.64
N LYS A 196 -2.68 17.16 -3.68
CA LYS A 196 -3.68 18.22 -3.60
C LYS A 196 -2.92 19.54 -3.44
N GLY A 197 -3.00 20.39 -4.46
CA GLY A 197 -2.41 21.71 -4.39
C GLY A 197 -2.97 22.44 -3.17
N THR A 198 -2.09 22.93 -2.32
CA THR A 198 -2.42 23.99 -1.37
C THR A 198 -2.80 25.21 -2.23
N GLN A 199 -4.09 25.51 -2.31
CA GLN A 199 -4.59 26.82 -2.76
C GLN A 199 -4.27 27.84 -1.68
#